data_5a91d315ee8ff90550e1d642c36175be
#
_entry.id   5a91d315ee8ff90550e1d642c36175be
#
_cell.length_a   1.000
_cell.length_b   1.000
_cell.length_c   1.000
_cell.angle_alpha   90.00
_cell.angle_beta   90.00
_cell.angle_gamma   90.00
#
_symmetry.space_group_name_H-M   'P 1'
#
loop_
_entity.id
_entity.type
_entity.pdbx_description
1 polymer ?
#
loop_
_entity_poly.entity_id
_entity_poly.type
_entity_poly.pdbx_seq_one_letter_code
_entity_poly.pdbx_strand_id
1 'polypeptide(L)'
;MIRVILVDDHAVVRMGFRMLLQVDGSGIEIVGEVADGEALLQLLSEQTADVIVMDLSMPGLGGLETLRRLRARTDAPPVLVLSAHEDSAHPRRALNAGALGYLSKRSAPETLPEAVRAVAAGRRFLDTQTAQNLALSQLSGAASPFDALSEREFEVFVQLARGRSVNEIAPQLNLSPSTVGTHLYNIKQKLGAGNQAELTLLALRWGVIEA
;
A
#
# COMPACT_ATOMS: atom_id res chain seq x y z
N MET A 1 14.07 -12.98 18.83
CA MET A 1 14.25 -12.83 17.38
C MET A 1 12.90 -12.49 16.81
N ILE A 2 12.78 -11.41 16.03
CA ILE A 2 11.50 -10.96 15.44
C ILE A 2 11.26 -11.77 14.16
N ARG A 3 10.13 -12.47 14.11
CA ARG A 3 9.75 -13.32 12.97
C ARG A 3 8.92 -12.50 11.97
N VAL A 4 9.41 -12.37 10.74
CA VAL A 4 8.82 -11.52 9.71
C VAL A 4 8.36 -12.35 8.50
N ILE A 5 7.17 -12.08 7.99
CA ILE A 5 6.72 -12.53 6.66
C ILE A 5 6.81 -11.36 5.68
N LEU A 6 7.45 -11.58 4.53
CA LEU A 6 7.52 -10.61 3.43
C LEU A 6 6.46 -10.92 2.38
N VAL A 7 5.73 -9.89 1.94
CA VAL A 7 4.65 -10.00 0.95
C VAL A 7 4.84 -8.92 -0.12
N ASP A 8 5.26 -9.32 -1.31
CA ASP A 8 5.47 -8.42 -2.46
C ASP A 8 5.47 -9.28 -3.74
N ASP A 9 4.81 -8.88 -4.80
CA ASP A 9 4.76 -9.66 -6.05
C ASP A 9 6.07 -9.60 -6.86
N HIS A 10 6.97 -8.67 -6.51
CA HIS A 10 8.28 -8.51 -7.15
C HIS A 10 9.37 -9.30 -6.42
N ALA A 11 9.80 -10.44 -6.95
CA ALA A 11 10.80 -11.31 -6.33
C ALA A 11 12.13 -10.59 -6.01
N VAL A 12 12.59 -9.68 -6.88
CA VAL A 12 13.84 -8.91 -6.69
C VAL A 12 13.71 -7.95 -5.50
N VAL A 13 12.55 -7.34 -5.32
CA VAL A 13 12.26 -6.44 -4.20
C VAL A 13 12.23 -7.22 -2.88
N ARG A 14 11.56 -8.38 -2.85
CA ARG A 14 11.56 -9.28 -1.67
C ARG A 14 12.98 -9.69 -1.28
N MET A 15 13.80 -10.10 -2.27
CA MET A 15 15.20 -10.46 -2.02
C MET A 15 16.00 -9.28 -1.43
N GLY A 16 15.80 -8.07 -1.93
CA GLY A 16 16.42 -6.86 -1.39
C GLY A 16 16.02 -6.60 0.07
N PHE A 17 14.74 -6.68 0.41
CA PHE A 17 14.27 -6.50 1.78
C PHE A 17 14.74 -7.62 2.72
N ARG A 18 14.81 -8.86 2.25
CA ARG A 18 15.43 -9.94 2.99
C ARG A 18 16.87 -9.61 3.37
N MET A 19 17.68 -9.15 2.41
CA MET A 19 19.09 -8.79 2.67
C MET A 19 19.21 -7.64 3.67
N LEU A 20 18.34 -6.62 3.60
CA LEU A 20 18.31 -5.51 4.55
C LEU A 20 17.93 -5.93 5.98
N LEU A 21 17.04 -6.91 6.12
CA LEU A 21 16.54 -7.35 7.43
C LEU A 21 17.41 -8.42 8.07
N GLN A 22 18.02 -9.31 7.27
CA GLN A 22 18.85 -10.43 7.77
C GLN A 22 20.34 -10.07 7.89
N VAL A 23 20.67 -8.83 8.20
CA VAL A 23 22.05 -8.45 8.54
C VAL A 23 22.41 -9.08 9.88
N ASP A 24 23.67 -9.53 10.01
CA ASP A 24 24.18 -10.13 11.24
C ASP A 24 23.91 -9.23 12.46
N GLY A 25 23.35 -9.84 13.51
CA GLY A 25 22.99 -9.12 14.73
C GLY A 25 21.71 -8.28 14.66
N SER A 26 20.95 -8.31 13.55
CA SER A 26 19.69 -7.56 13.42
C SER A 26 18.61 -8.03 14.42
N GLY A 27 18.64 -9.29 14.84
CA GLY A 27 17.61 -9.91 15.66
C GLY A 27 16.29 -10.17 14.89
N ILE A 28 16.33 -10.15 13.55
CA ILE A 28 15.18 -10.32 12.65
C ILE A 28 15.39 -11.59 11.82
N GLU A 29 14.31 -12.38 11.69
CA GLU A 29 14.29 -13.63 10.92
C GLU A 29 13.14 -13.58 9.91
N ILE A 30 13.42 -13.82 8.64
CA ILE A 30 12.38 -14.00 7.62
C ILE A 30 11.91 -15.45 7.66
N VAL A 31 10.70 -15.65 8.16
CA VAL A 31 10.09 -16.96 8.32
C VAL A 31 9.20 -17.35 7.14
N GLY A 32 8.80 -16.39 6.30
CA GLY A 32 8.01 -16.68 5.11
C GLY A 32 8.11 -15.59 4.06
N GLU A 33 7.91 -15.97 2.81
CA GLU A 33 7.83 -15.06 1.66
C GLU A 33 6.72 -15.50 0.73
N VAL A 34 5.83 -14.58 0.37
CA VAL A 34 4.72 -14.81 -0.54
C VAL A 34 4.55 -13.65 -1.51
N ALA A 35 3.86 -13.89 -2.62
CA ALA A 35 3.70 -12.91 -3.70
C ALA A 35 2.37 -12.14 -3.65
N ASP A 36 1.40 -12.57 -2.86
CA ASP A 36 0.06 -11.99 -2.85
C ASP A 36 -0.66 -12.21 -1.51
N GLY A 37 -1.84 -11.57 -1.39
CA GLY A 37 -2.63 -11.60 -0.16
C GLY A 37 -3.28 -12.95 0.13
N GLU A 38 -3.67 -13.70 -0.90
CA GLU A 38 -4.27 -15.04 -0.74
C GLU A 38 -3.24 -16.02 -0.16
N ALA A 39 -2.04 -16.03 -0.73
CA ALA A 39 -0.93 -16.84 -0.25
C ALA A 39 -0.52 -16.47 1.19
N LEU A 40 -0.56 -15.16 1.55
CA LEU A 40 -0.33 -14.71 2.92
C LEU A 40 -1.36 -15.29 3.89
N LEU A 41 -2.65 -15.18 3.56
CA LEU A 41 -3.73 -15.66 4.43
C LEU A 41 -3.67 -17.18 4.62
N GLN A 42 -3.24 -17.92 3.60
CA GLN A 42 -2.99 -19.35 3.69
C GLN A 42 -1.77 -19.64 4.58
N LEU A 43 -0.64 -18.96 4.36
CA LEU A 43 0.59 -19.17 5.16
C LEU A 43 0.35 -18.93 6.65
N LEU A 44 -0.46 -17.92 7.01
CA LEU A 44 -0.81 -17.60 8.40
C LEU A 44 -1.71 -18.66 9.08
N SER A 45 -2.25 -19.63 8.34
CA SER A 45 -2.93 -20.78 8.94
C SER A 45 -1.96 -21.88 9.41
N GLU A 46 -0.75 -21.87 8.89
CA GLU A 46 0.27 -22.89 9.13
C GLU A 46 1.44 -22.35 9.95
N GLN A 47 1.67 -21.04 9.91
CA GLN A 47 2.85 -20.40 10.47
C GLN A 47 2.51 -19.09 11.18
N THR A 48 3.17 -18.83 12.31
CA THR A 48 3.06 -17.58 13.05
C THR A 48 4.20 -16.62 12.71
N ALA A 49 3.93 -15.33 12.79
CA ALA A 49 4.92 -14.26 12.66
C ALA A 49 4.66 -13.16 13.70
N ASP A 50 5.66 -12.31 13.94
CA ASP A 50 5.53 -11.16 14.84
C ASP A 50 5.17 -9.88 14.05
N VAL A 51 5.53 -9.83 12.76
CA VAL A 51 5.26 -8.70 11.84
C VAL A 51 5.07 -9.23 10.42
N ILE A 52 4.15 -8.64 9.71
CA ILE A 52 4.02 -8.76 8.26
C ILE A 52 4.54 -7.48 7.62
N VAL A 53 5.47 -7.59 6.67
CA VAL A 53 5.93 -6.49 5.82
C VAL A 53 5.31 -6.70 4.44
N MET A 54 4.42 -5.78 4.02
CA MET A 54 3.55 -6.02 2.87
C MET A 54 3.50 -4.83 1.90
N ASP A 55 3.66 -5.11 0.61
CA ASP A 55 3.32 -4.16 -0.44
C ASP A 55 1.80 -4.00 -0.57
N LEU A 56 1.37 -2.81 -1.00
CA LEU A 56 -0.04 -2.56 -1.33
C LEU A 56 -0.38 -2.96 -2.77
N SER A 57 0.56 -2.74 -3.69
CA SER A 57 0.31 -2.85 -5.14
C SER A 57 0.55 -4.28 -5.64
N MET A 58 -0.23 -5.23 -5.14
CA MET A 58 -0.14 -6.63 -5.52
C MET A 58 -1.35 -7.06 -6.36
N PRO A 59 -1.20 -8.04 -7.28
CA PRO A 59 -2.32 -8.62 -8.01
C PRO A 59 -3.29 -9.38 -7.09
N GLY A 60 -4.44 -9.79 -7.64
CA GLY A 60 -5.44 -10.59 -6.93
C GLY A 60 -6.20 -9.79 -5.88
N LEU A 61 -6.18 -10.23 -4.64
CA LEU A 61 -6.90 -9.60 -3.52
C LEU A 61 -6.47 -8.16 -3.25
N GLY A 62 -5.22 -7.79 -3.57
CA GLY A 62 -4.65 -6.48 -3.28
C GLY A 62 -4.32 -6.26 -1.80
N GLY A 63 -3.41 -5.31 -1.53
CA GLY A 63 -2.89 -5.10 -0.18
C GLY A 63 -3.92 -4.52 0.80
N LEU A 64 -4.76 -3.55 0.38
CA LEU A 64 -5.76 -2.96 1.28
C LEU A 64 -6.86 -3.94 1.69
N GLU A 65 -7.31 -4.80 0.77
CA GLU A 65 -8.30 -5.83 1.10
C GLU A 65 -7.68 -6.91 2.00
N THR A 66 -6.42 -7.27 1.75
CA THR A 66 -5.64 -8.15 2.62
C THR A 66 -5.54 -7.59 4.03
N LEU A 67 -5.23 -6.29 4.19
CA LEU A 67 -5.23 -5.59 5.48
C LEU A 67 -6.58 -5.68 6.21
N ARG A 68 -7.69 -5.44 5.49
CA ARG A 68 -9.03 -5.53 6.08
C ARG A 68 -9.33 -6.94 6.60
N ARG A 69 -8.97 -7.97 5.84
CA ARG A 69 -9.16 -9.37 6.26
C ARG A 69 -8.28 -9.74 7.44
N LEU A 70 -7.04 -9.26 7.47
CA LEU A 70 -6.15 -9.45 8.63
C LEU A 70 -6.73 -8.75 9.87
N ARG A 71 -7.21 -7.51 9.73
CA ARG A 71 -7.83 -6.77 10.85
C ARG A 71 -9.06 -7.47 11.43
N ALA A 72 -9.78 -8.25 10.63
CA ALA A 72 -10.94 -9.03 11.10
C ALA A 72 -10.55 -10.27 11.92
N ARG A 73 -9.26 -10.66 11.92
CA ARG A 73 -8.74 -11.78 12.72
C ARG A 73 -8.22 -11.27 14.05
N THR A 74 -8.47 -11.98 15.12
CA THR A 74 -8.01 -11.62 16.48
C THR A 74 -6.54 -11.91 16.71
N ASP A 75 -5.96 -12.81 15.93
CA ASP A 75 -4.60 -13.34 16.06
C ASP A 75 -3.65 -12.88 14.95
N ALA A 76 -4.07 -11.94 14.10
CA ALA A 76 -3.24 -11.49 12.99
C ALA A 76 -2.03 -10.67 13.49
N PRO A 77 -0.83 -10.94 12.98
CA PRO A 77 0.33 -10.10 13.25
C PRO A 77 0.12 -8.67 12.77
N PRO A 78 0.72 -7.67 13.43
CA PRO A 78 0.70 -6.30 12.97
C PRO A 78 1.37 -6.17 11.59
N VAL A 79 0.86 -5.24 10.78
CA VAL A 79 1.32 -5.04 9.41
C VAL A 79 2.07 -3.72 9.28
N LEU A 80 3.29 -3.78 8.75
CA LEU A 80 4.06 -2.67 8.19
C LEU A 80 3.87 -2.67 6.68
N VAL A 81 3.29 -1.62 6.15
CA VAL A 81 3.13 -1.43 4.71
C VAL A 81 4.40 -0.83 4.12
N LEU A 82 4.88 -1.41 3.02
CA LEU A 82 5.88 -0.83 2.14
C LEU A 82 5.22 -0.43 0.82
N SER A 83 5.40 0.79 0.37
CA SER A 83 4.78 1.26 -0.87
C SER A 83 5.72 2.15 -1.67
N ALA A 84 5.61 2.08 -2.99
CA ALA A 84 6.28 3.02 -3.89
C ALA A 84 5.54 4.38 -3.99
N HIS A 85 4.34 4.48 -3.40
CA HIS A 85 3.52 5.69 -3.44
C HIS A 85 3.90 6.65 -2.30
N GLU A 86 4.17 7.90 -2.65
CA GLU A 86 4.62 8.97 -1.73
C GLU A 86 3.54 10.03 -1.45
N ASP A 87 2.34 9.89 -2.04
CA ASP A 87 1.21 10.77 -1.77
C ASP A 87 0.60 10.56 -0.36
N SER A 88 -0.28 11.46 0.07
CA SER A 88 -0.93 11.37 1.38
C SER A 88 -2.12 10.41 1.43
N ALA A 89 -2.65 9.99 0.28
CA ALA A 89 -3.86 9.19 0.22
C ALA A 89 -3.60 7.71 0.51
N HIS A 90 -2.51 7.13 -0.02
CA HIS A 90 -2.15 5.73 0.22
C HIS A 90 -1.84 5.44 1.70
N PRO A 91 -0.98 6.21 2.41
CA PRO A 91 -0.73 6.00 3.83
C PRO A 91 -2.00 6.06 4.67
N ARG A 92 -2.87 7.06 4.42
CA ARG A 92 -4.13 7.20 5.14
C ARG A 92 -5.05 6.00 4.94
N ARG A 93 -5.17 5.51 3.71
CA ARG A 93 -5.99 4.33 3.39
C ARG A 93 -5.45 3.07 4.05
N ALA A 94 -4.12 2.87 4.02
CA ALA A 94 -3.47 1.74 4.67
C ALA A 94 -3.70 1.73 6.19
N LEU A 95 -3.50 2.86 6.86
CA LEU A 95 -3.71 3.02 8.30
C LEU A 95 -5.18 2.78 8.68
N ASN A 96 -6.13 3.31 7.89
CA ASN A 96 -7.57 3.11 8.10
C ASN A 96 -7.96 1.63 7.88
N ALA A 97 -7.31 0.94 6.96
CA ALA A 97 -7.51 -0.48 6.70
C ALA A 97 -6.93 -1.39 7.80
N GLY A 98 -6.06 -0.86 8.67
CA GLY A 98 -5.53 -1.59 9.82
C GLY A 98 -4.01 -1.76 9.84
N ALA A 99 -3.26 -1.12 8.92
CA ALA A 99 -1.81 -1.09 9.02
C ALA A 99 -1.35 -0.38 10.31
N LEU A 100 -0.36 -0.94 10.97
CA LEU A 100 0.25 -0.31 12.15
C LEU A 100 1.40 0.61 11.75
N GLY A 101 2.05 0.36 10.62
CA GLY A 101 3.09 1.22 10.06
C GLY A 101 2.98 1.39 8.55
N TYR A 102 3.56 2.47 8.05
CA TYR A 102 3.71 2.75 6.63
C TYR A 102 5.11 3.34 6.36
N LEU A 103 5.78 2.82 5.34
CA LEU A 103 7.11 3.20 4.94
C LEU A 103 7.20 3.27 3.42
N SER A 104 7.75 4.37 2.89
CA SER A 104 8.08 4.45 1.48
C SER A 104 9.19 3.45 1.13
N LYS A 105 9.08 2.75 -0.01
CA LYS A 105 10.15 1.87 -0.51
C LYS A 105 11.46 2.63 -0.73
N ARG A 106 11.43 3.95 -0.93
CA ARG A 106 12.64 4.80 -1.02
C ARG A 106 13.36 4.94 0.32
N SER A 107 12.61 5.07 1.42
CA SER A 107 13.17 5.20 2.77
C SER A 107 13.54 3.85 3.39
N ALA A 108 13.07 2.74 2.81
CA ALA A 108 13.26 1.40 3.34
C ALA A 108 14.73 1.01 3.59
N PRO A 109 15.72 1.32 2.72
CA PRO A 109 17.10 0.92 2.95
C PRO A 109 17.66 1.39 4.30
N GLU A 110 17.25 2.56 4.77
CA GLU A 110 17.79 3.17 5.98
C GLU A 110 16.96 2.85 7.23
N THR A 111 15.65 2.70 7.08
CA THR A 111 14.71 2.70 8.21
C THR A 111 13.93 1.41 8.40
N LEU A 112 13.96 0.47 7.44
CA LEU A 112 13.16 -0.76 7.49
C LEU A 112 13.39 -1.61 8.76
N PRO A 113 14.63 -1.86 9.23
CA PRO A 113 14.84 -2.63 10.46
C PRO A 113 14.26 -1.95 11.70
N GLU A 114 14.32 -0.61 11.78
CA GLU A 114 13.73 0.16 12.86
C GLU A 114 12.20 0.08 12.82
N ALA A 115 11.62 0.27 11.63
CA ALA A 115 10.18 0.17 11.41
C ALA A 115 9.62 -1.20 11.82
N VAL A 116 10.31 -2.30 11.43
CA VAL A 116 9.95 -3.67 11.81
C VAL A 116 9.97 -3.82 13.34
N ARG A 117 11.02 -3.36 14.04
CA ARG A 117 11.09 -3.43 15.50
C ARG A 117 9.99 -2.61 16.19
N ALA A 118 9.68 -1.43 15.66
CA ALA A 118 8.61 -0.60 16.20
C ALA A 118 7.24 -1.28 16.06
N VAL A 119 6.94 -1.79 14.87
CA VAL A 119 5.67 -2.47 14.56
C VAL A 119 5.54 -3.78 15.34
N ALA A 120 6.62 -4.58 15.46
CA ALA A 120 6.63 -5.78 16.29
C ALA A 120 6.34 -5.49 17.78
N ALA A 121 6.75 -4.31 18.26
CA ALA A 121 6.46 -3.86 19.63
C ALA A 121 5.05 -3.22 19.77
N GLY A 122 4.19 -3.32 18.76
CA GLY A 122 2.85 -2.71 18.75
C GLY A 122 2.85 -1.19 18.61
N ARG A 123 3.97 -0.57 18.27
CA ARG A 123 4.08 0.89 18.08
C ARG A 123 3.85 1.27 16.65
N ARG A 124 3.14 2.38 16.43
CA ARG A 124 2.97 2.94 15.08
C ARG A 124 4.31 3.45 14.53
N PHE A 125 4.52 3.23 13.24
CA PHE A 125 5.68 3.73 12.53
C PHE A 125 5.27 4.41 11.21
N LEU A 126 5.76 5.62 11.01
CA LEU A 126 5.66 6.36 9.75
C LEU A 126 7.03 6.98 9.48
N ASP A 127 7.52 6.92 8.26
CA ASP A 127 8.68 7.72 7.91
C ASP A 127 8.35 9.22 7.97
N THR A 128 9.39 10.05 8.13
CA THR A 128 9.23 11.49 8.36
C THR A 128 8.44 12.18 7.25
N GLN A 129 8.68 11.82 5.99
CA GLN A 129 8.00 12.42 4.85
C GLN A 129 6.51 12.05 4.84
N THR A 130 6.21 10.77 5.04
CA THR A 130 4.83 10.28 5.14
C THR A 130 4.07 10.96 6.29
N ALA A 131 4.71 11.09 7.46
CA ALA A 131 4.10 11.76 8.61
C ALA A 131 3.80 13.25 8.34
N GLN A 132 4.72 13.96 7.69
CA GLN A 132 4.53 15.37 7.29
C GLN A 132 3.38 15.52 6.29
N ASN A 133 3.35 14.68 5.24
CA ASN A 133 2.30 14.72 4.22
C ASN A 133 0.91 14.45 4.82
N LEU A 134 0.82 13.47 5.74
CA LEU A 134 -0.42 13.19 6.46
C LEU A 134 -0.86 14.35 7.36
N ALA A 135 0.06 14.97 8.09
CA ALA A 135 -0.25 16.11 8.96
C ALA A 135 -0.79 17.30 8.14
N LEU A 136 -0.14 17.63 7.02
CA LEU A 136 -0.58 18.69 6.11
C LEU A 136 -1.97 18.39 5.52
N SER A 137 -2.24 17.14 5.15
CA SER A 137 -3.54 16.74 4.62
C SER A 137 -4.67 16.84 5.65
N GLN A 138 -4.37 16.60 6.93
CA GLN A 138 -5.36 16.73 8.02
C GLN A 138 -5.76 18.20 8.31
N LEU A 139 -4.85 19.14 8.11
CA LEU A 139 -5.12 20.57 8.29
C LEU A 139 -6.16 21.07 7.29
N SER A 140 -6.34 20.42 6.15
CA SER A 140 -7.37 20.76 5.16
C SER A 140 -8.80 20.34 5.54
N GLY A 141 -8.99 19.56 6.61
CA GLY A 141 -10.28 19.31 7.28
C GLY A 141 -11.32 18.49 6.51
N ALA A 142 -11.05 18.05 5.29
CA ALA A 142 -12.02 17.36 4.45
C ALA A 142 -11.76 15.84 4.40
N ALA A 143 -12.81 15.04 4.52
CA ALA A 143 -12.75 13.62 4.18
C ALA A 143 -12.34 13.47 2.71
N SER A 144 -11.40 12.58 2.41
CA SER A 144 -10.95 12.42 1.02
C SER A 144 -12.05 11.79 0.17
N PRO A 145 -12.40 12.38 -0.97
CA PRO A 145 -13.34 11.77 -1.88
C PRO A 145 -12.86 10.40 -2.39
N PHE A 146 -11.56 10.15 -2.33
CA PHE A 146 -10.95 8.90 -2.79
C PHE A 146 -11.17 7.73 -1.82
N ASP A 147 -11.67 7.95 -0.61
CA ASP A 147 -12.00 6.87 0.33
C ASP A 147 -13.14 5.97 -0.20
N ALA A 148 -13.95 6.47 -1.14
CA ALA A 148 -14.97 5.70 -1.85
C ALA A 148 -14.42 4.76 -2.94
N LEU A 149 -13.17 4.96 -3.37
CA LEU A 149 -12.55 4.14 -4.41
C LEU A 149 -12.00 2.83 -3.80
N SER A 150 -12.17 1.72 -4.53
CA SER A 150 -11.39 0.51 -4.25
C SER A 150 -9.90 0.77 -4.52
N GLU A 151 -9.02 -0.15 -4.09
CA GLU A 151 -7.58 -0.03 -4.36
C GLU A 151 -7.29 0.05 -5.86
N ARG A 152 -7.86 -0.89 -6.63
CA ARG A 152 -7.69 -0.91 -8.09
C ARG A 152 -8.26 0.32 -8.78
N GLU A 153 -9.40 0.82 -8.32
CA GLU A 153 -9.94 2.08 -8.84
C GLU A 153 -9.03 3.26 -8.52
N PHE A 154 -8.42 3.28 -7.33
CA PHE A 154 -7.50 4.35 -6.96
C PHE A 154 -6.20 4.29 -7.77
N GLU A 155 -5.60 3.11 -7.99
CA GLU A 155 -4.45 2.93 -8.88
C GLU A 155 -4.74 3.43 -10.31
N VAL A 156 -5.87 3.00 -10.87
CA VAL A 156 -6.33 3.46 -12.20
C VAL A 156 -6.56 4.97 -12.20
N PHE A 157 -7.19 5.52 -11.15
CA PHE A 157 -7.42 6.95 -11.00
C PHE A 157 -6.12 7.76 -11.06
N VAL A 158 -5.08 7.34 -10.31
CA VAL A 158 -3.78 8.03 -10.30
C VAL A 158 -3.15 8.06 -11.69
N GLN A 159 -3.22 6.94 -12.44
CA GLN A 159 -2.70 6.90 -13.80
C GLN A 159 -3.48 7.78 -14.78
N LEU A 160 -4.81 7.76 -14.69
CA LEU A 160 -5.69 8.65 -15.47
C LEU A 160 -5.42 10.12 -15.16
N ALA A 161 -5.26 10.46 -13.90
CA ALA A 161 -4.98 11.81 -13.44
C ALA A 161 -3.63 12.35 -13.97
N ARG A 162 -2.66 11.46 -14.17
CA ARG A 162 -1.37 11.75 -14.84
C ARG A 162 -1.47 11.83 -16.37
N GLY A 163 -2.66 11.78 -16.95
CA GLY A 163 -2.90 11.92 -18.38
C GLY A 163 -2.75 10.64 -19.20
N ARG A 164 -2.55 9.49 -18.56
CA ARG A 164 -2.42 8.21 -19.28
C ARG A 164 -3.77 7.75 -19.82
N SER A 165 -3.74 7.18 -21.02
CA SER A 165 -4.90 6.55 -21.66
C SER A 165 -5.17 5.15 -21.10
N VAL A 166 -6.40 4.66 -21.27
CA VAL A 166 -6.81 3.29 -20.91
C VAL A 166 -5.88 2.23 -21.49
N ASN A 167 -5.40 2.41 -22.73
CA ASN A 167 -4.51 1.46 -23.41
C ASN A 167 -3.09 1.46 -22.83
N GLU A 168 -2.63 2.58 -22.28
CA GLU A 168 -1.32 2.68 -21.60
C GLU A 168 -1.37 2.13 -20.17
N ILE A 169 -2.51 2.30 -19.49
CA ILE A 169 -2.70 1.81 -18.11
C ILE A 169 -2.83 0.28 -18.09
N ALA A 170 -3.56 -0.30 -19.04
CA ALA A 170 -3.89 -1.72 -19.07
C ALA A 170 -2.65 -2.64 -18.89
N PRO A 171 -1.58 -2.52 -19.70
CA PRO A 171 -0.40 -3.37 -19.53
C PRO A 171 0.38 -3.07 -18.25
N GLN A 172 0.38 -1.84 -17.76
CA GLN A 172 1.11 -1.47 -16.54
C GLN A 172 0.52 -2.09 -15.28
N LEU A 173 -0.81 -2.24 -15.25
CA LEU A 173 -1.53 -2.83 -14.12
C LEU A 173 -1.90 -4.30 -14.34
N ASN A 174 -1.40 -4.94 -15.41
CA ASN A 174 -1.77 -6.30 -15.81
C ASN A 174 -3.29 -6.49 -15.96
N LEU A 175 -3.96 -5.51 -16.57
CA LEU A 175 -5.41 -5.50 -16.82
C LEU A 175 -5.72 -5.51 -18.32
N SER A 176 -6.95 -5.87 -18.69
CA SER A 176 -7.45 -5.62 -20.04
C SER A 176 -7.89 -4.15 -20.18
N PRO A 177 -7.83 -3.57 -21.41
CA PRO A 177 -8.38 -2.22 -21.65
C PRO A 177 -9.87 -2.12 -21.27
N SER A 178 -10.66 -3.17 -21.45
CA SER A 178 -12.06 -3.22 -21.04
C SER A 178 -12.21 -3.12 -19.52
N THR A 179 -11.35 -3.79 -18.74
CA THR A 179 -11.34 -3.72 -17.28
C THR A 179 -10.98 -2.31 -16.79
N VAL A 180 -9.96 -1.69 -17.40
CA VAL A 180 -9.59 -0.30 -17.09
C VAL A 180 -10.74 0.66 -17.44
N GLY A 181 -11.43 0.43 -18.56
CA GLY A 181 -12.63 1.20 -18.93
C GLY A 181 -13.75 1.09 -17.91
N THR A 182 -13.99 -0.10 -17.38
CA THR A 182 -14.96 -0.32 -16.29
C THR A 182 -14.54 0.44 -15.01
N HIS A 183 -13.29 0.38 -14.63
CA HIS A 183 -12.77 1.16 -13.50
C HIS A 183 -12.93 2.66 -13.73
N LEU A 184 -12.60 3.19 -14.91
CA LEU A 184 -12.79 4.60 -15.26
C LEU A 184 -14.26 5.02 -15.11
N TYR A 185 -15.19 4.21 -15.57
CA TYR A 185 -16.62 4.49 -15.40
C TYR A 185 -17.00 4.58 -13.91
N ASN A 186 -16.62 3.58 -13.11
CA ASN A 186 -16.91 3.55 -11.67
C ASN A 186 -16.26 4.72 -10.92
N ILE A 187 -15.01 5.06 -11.24
CA ILE A 187 -14.29 6.20 -10.67
C ILE A 187 -15.05 7.49 -10.92
N LYS A 188 -15.49 7.73 -12.16
CA LYS A 188 -16.27 8.92 -12.51
C LYS A 188 -17.57 9.00 -11.71
N GLN A 189 -18.30 7.90 -11.56
CA GLN A 189 -19.52 7.85 -10.76
C GLN A 189 -19.25 8.15 -9.28
N LYS A 190 -18.22 7.55 -8.69
CA LYS A 190 -17.89 7.70 -7.27
C LYS A 190 -17.37 9.08 -6.92
N LEU A 191 -16.61 9.71 -7.84
CA LEU A 191 -16.01 11.03 -7.64
C LEU A 191 -16.87 12.19 -8.19
N GLY A 192 -17.98 11.89 -8.89
CA GLY A 192 -18.82 12.90 -9.54
C GLY A 192 -18.12 13.63 -10.68
N ALA A 193 -17.14 13.00 -11.35
CA ALA A 193 -16.36 13.60 -12.43
C ALA A 193 -16.94 13.28 -13.80
N GLY A 194 -17.16 14.29 -14.65
CA GLY A 194 -17.69 14.12 -16.01
C GLY A 194 -16.64 13.64 -17.02
N ASN A 195 -15.38 14.07 -16.83
CA ASN A 195 -14.29 13.81 -17.78
C ASN A 195 -12.95 13.60 -17.07
N GLN A 196 -11.89 13.26 -17.84
CA GLN A 196 -10.56 13.00 -17.31
C GLN A 196 -9.88 14.25 -16.75
N ALA A 197 -10.13 15.43 -17.35
CA ALA A 197 -9.55 16.68 -16.86
C ALA A 197 -10.04 17.02 -15.43
N GLU A 198 -11.30 16.73 -15.12
CA GLU A 198 -11.83 16.87 -13.76
C GLU A 198 -11.18 15.90 -12.77
N LEU A 199 -10.86 14.67 -13.19
CA LEU A 199 -10.09 13.73 -12.38
C LEU A 199 -8.68 14.28 -12.08
N THR A 200 -8.01 14.87 -13.08
CA THR A 200 -6.70 15.52 -12.91
C THR A 200 -6.78 16.69 -11.94
N LEU A 201 -7.78 17.55 -12.07
CA LEU A 201 -7.98 18.68 -11.15
C LEU A 201 -8.25 18.24 -9.72
N LEU A 202 -9.03 17.16 -9.52
CA LEU A 202 -9.23 16.57 -8.21
C LEU A 202 -7.93 16.03 -7.62
N ALA A 203 -7.12 15.33 -8.44
CA ALA A 203 -5.85 14.77 -8.00
C ALA A 203 -4.85 15.86 -7.59
N LEU A 204 -4.74 16.95 -8.35
CA LEU A 204 -3.90 18.11 -8.02
C LEU A 204 -4.37 18.80 -6.73
N ARG A 205 -5.68 19.07 -6.63
CA ARG A 205 -6.26 19.73 -5.45
C ARG A 205 -6.01 18.97 -4.15
N TRP A 206 -5.93 17.67 -4.22
CA TRP A 206 -5.74 16.79 -3.05
C TRP A 206 -4.29 16.30 -2.90
N GLY A 207 -3.35 16.80 -3.71
CA GLY A 207 -1.94 16.42 -3.64
C GLY A 207 -1.67 14.95 -3.93
N VAL A 208 -2.52 14.31 -4.74
CA VAL A 208 -2.31 12.93 -5.22
C VAL A 208 -1.31 12.89 -6.37
N ILE A 209 -1.25 13.96 -7.15
CA ILE A 209 -0.24 14.22 -8.18
C ILE A 209 0.27 15.65 -8.04
N GLU A 210 1.49 15.89 -8.52
CA GLU A 210 2.08 17.21 -8.66
C GLU A 210 1.84 17.78 -10.07
N ALA A 211 1.89 19.12 -10.20
CA ALA A 211 1.67 19.82 -11.45
C ALA A 211 2.87 19.75 -12.40
#